data_daaa0d6202caddf598df8eb613c8131b
#
_entry.id   daaa0d6202caddf598df8eb613c8131b
#
_cell.length_a   1.000
_cell.length_b   1.000
_cell.length_c   1.000
_cell.angle_alpha   90.00
_cell.angle_beta   90.00
_cell.angle_gamma   90.00
#
_symmetry.space_group_name_H-M   'P 1'
#
loop_
_entity.id
_entity.type
_entity.pdbx_description
1 polymer ?
#
loop_
_entity_poly.entity_id
_entity_poly.type
_entity_poly.pdbx_seq_one_letter_code
_entity_poly.pdbx_strand_id
1 'polypeptide(L)'
;MSKLDELIQELCPNGVSYKTVAEIAAISRGRVMSKDYINENQGDYPVYSSQTENNGELGRISTYDFEGEYLTWTTDGANAGSVFYRNGKFSVTNVCGLIKVSNDIILTRFLYFVLSVEAKKHVSSGMGNPKLMSNVMAKVKIPVPPLPL
;
A
#
# COMPACT_ATOMS: atom_id res chain seq x y z
N MET A 1 -17.74 6.50 -21.68
CA MET A 1 -17.86 5.99 -20.31
C MET A 1 -17.07 4.68 -20.20
N SER A 2 -16.27 4.51 -19.17
CA SER A 2 -15.49 3.29 -18.99
C SER A 2 -16.40 2.13 -18.54
N LYS A 3 -15.90 0.91 -18.70
CA LYS A 3 -16.62 -0.28 -18.22
C LYS A 3 -16.87 -0.20 -16.72
N LEU A 4 -15.92 0.34 -15.96
CA LEU A 4 -16.10 0.52 -14.53
C LEU A 4 -17.23 1.50 -14.23
N ASP A 5 -17.30 2.61 -14.95
CA ASP A 5 -18.39 3.58 -14.77
C ASP A 5 -19.76 2.96 -15.06
N GLU A 6 -19.85 2.16 -16.11
CA GLU A 6 -21.10 1.45 -16.43
C GLU A 6 -21.52 0.49 -15.32
N LEU A 7 -20.57 -0.27 -14.78
CA LEU A 7 -20.83 -1.20 -13.68
C LEU A 7 -21.27 -0.46 -12.42
N ILE A 8 -20.62 0.67 -12.12
CA ILE A 8 -21.00 1.49 -10.97
C ILE A 8 -22.43 2.00 -11.11
N GLN A 9 -22.81 2.49 -12.29
CA GLN A 9 -24.16 2.98 -12.54
C GLN A 9 -25.19 1.86 -12.41
N GLU A 10 -24.88 0.67 -12.90
CA GLU A 10 -25.78 -0.48 -12.86
C GLU A 10 -25.95 -1.03 -11.44
N LEU A 11 -24.84 -1.21 -10.70
CA LEU A 11 -24.83 -1.86 -9.39
C LEU A 11 -24.98 -0.87 -8.23
N CYS A 12 -24.72 0.41 -8.47
CA CYS A 12 -24.75 1.45 -7.44
C CYS A 12 -25.54 2.66 -7.94
N PRO A 13 -26.87 2.48 -8.21
CA PRO A 13 -27.67 3.56 -8.80
C PRO A 13 -27.74 4.82 -7.94
N ASN A 14 -27.54 4.69 -6.62
CA ASN A 14 -27.54 5.82 -5.69
C ASN A 14 -26.12 6.30 -5.35
N GLY A 15 -25.11 5.90 -6.16
CA GLY A 15 -23.73 6.25 -5.98
C GLY A 15 -22.94 5.20 -5.18
N VAL A 16 -21.65 5.42 -5.09
CA VAL A 16 -20.73 4.54 -4.39
C VAL A 16 -20.46 5.12 -3.00
N SER A 17 -20.49 4.27 -1.97
CA SER A 17 -20.11 4.68 -0.63
C SER A 17 -18.60 4.92 -0.56
N TYR A 18 -18.19 5.93 0.21
CA TYR A 18 -16.77 6.21 0.45
C TYR A 18 -16.44 5.88 1.89
N LYS A 19 -15.27 5.30 2.11
CA LYS A 19 -14.73 5.01 3.43
C LYS A 19 -13.26 5.41 3.47
N THR A 20 -12.76 5.66 4.68
CA THR A 20 -11.32 5.90 4.85
C THR A 20 -10.57 4.57 4.83
N VAL A 21 -9.30 4.62 4.50
CA VAL A 21 -8.45 3.42 4.51
C VAL A 21 -8.49 2.76 5.90
N ALA A 22 -8.44 3.56 6.97
CA ALA A 22 -8.45 3.03 8.34
C ALA A 22 -9.75 2.26 8.68
N GLU A 23 -10.86 2.59 8.04
CA GLU A 23 -12.14 1.91 8.28
C GLU A 23 -12.19 0.50 7.69
N ILE A 24 -11.38 0.23 6.65
CA ILE A 24 -11.44 -1.04 5.92
C ILE A 24 -10.16 -1.85 6.02
N ALA A 25 -9.11 -1.32 6.62
CA ALA A 25 -7.80 -1.98 6.64
C ALA A 25 -7.03 -1.62 7.90
N ALA A 26 -6.13 -2.51 8.27
CA ALA A 26 -5.14 -2.25 9.31
C ALA A 26 -3.91 -1.63 8.66
N ILE A 27 -3.39 -0.56 9.27
CA ILE A 27 -2.24 0.17 8.77
C ILE A 27 -1.10 0.02 9.78
N SER A 28 0.09 -0.32 9.28
CA SER A 28 1.29 -0.44 10.11
C SER A 28 2.52 0.00 9.32
N ARG A 29 3.68 -0.05 9.96
CA ARG A 29 4.96 0.32 9.36
C ARG A 29 5.94 -0.85 9.50
N GLY A 30 6.95 -0.86 8.64
CA GLY A 30 8.04 -1.79 8.76
C GLY A 30 9.02 -1.39 9.86
N ARG A 31 10.10 -2.14 9.99
CA ARG A 31 11.15 -1.90 10.98
C ARG A 31 12.45 -1.51 10.31
N VAL A 32 13.32 -0.86 11.07
CA VAL A 32 14.64 -0.47 10.56
C VAL A 32 15.43 -1.72 10.18
N MET A 33 15.91 -1.76 8.94
CA MET A 33 16.84 -2.79 8.47
C MET A 33 17.92 -2.11 7.66
N SER A 34 19.17 -2.23 8.11
CA SER A 34 20.31 -1.69 7.39
C SER A 34 20.75 -2.64 6.28
N LYS A 35 21.52 -2.12 5.33
CA LYS A 35 22.13 -2.95 4.30
C LYS A 35 23.05 -4.00 4.91
N ASP A 36 23.74 -3.66 5.99
CA ASP A 36 24.61 -4.59 6.70
C ASP A 36 23.80 -5.75 7.28
N TYR A 37 22.66 -5.46 7.91
CA TYR A 37 21.77 -6.50 8.42
C TYR A 37 21.34 -7.45 7.30
N ILE A 38 20.92 -6.90 6.16
CA ILE A 38 20.48 -7.69 5.01
C ILE A 38 21.62 -8.56 4.49
N ASN A 39 22.83 -8.00 4.38
CA ASN A 39 24.00 -8.75 3.90
C ASN A 39 24.40 -9.88 4.84
N GLU A 40 24.24 -9.69 6.15
CA GLU A 40 24.58 -10.68 7.17
C GLU A 40 23.52 -11.77 7.33
N ASN A 41 22.30 -11.53 6.82
CA ASN A 41 21.17 -12.44 7.02
C ASN A 41 20.52 -12.87 5.70
N GLN A 42 21.30 -13.00 4.65
CA GLN A 42 20.80 -13.32 3.30
C GLN A 42 19.96 -14.60 3.26
N GLY A 43 18.93 -14.58 2.43
CA GLY A 43 18.03 -15.69 2.25
C GLY A 43 17.09 -15.48 1.06
N ASP A 44 15.92 -16.09 1.09
CA ASP A 44 14.99 -16.11 -0.05
C ASP A 44 13.82 -15.12 0.05
N TYR A 45 13.67 -14.44 1.20
CA TYR A 45 12.49 -13.61 1.42
C TYR A 45 12.79 -12.13 1.16
N PRO A 46 12.04 -11.48 0.26
CA PRO A 46 12.35 -10.10 -0.10
C PRO A 46 12.11 -9.12 1.04
N VAL A 47 12.92 -8.06 1.04
CA VAL A 47 12.76 -6.90 1.90
C VAL A 47 12.48 -5.71 0.99
N TYR A 48 11.34 -5.05 1.20
CA TYR A 48 10.94 -3.90 0.40
C TYR A 48 11.24 -2.61 1.14
N SER A 49 11.62 -1.59 0.41
CA SER A 49 11.97 -0.29 0.97
C SER A 49 11.45 0.84 0.06
N SER A 50 12.09 1.99 0.10
CA SER A 50 11.59 3.20 -0.56
C SER A 50 11.83 3.26 -2.06
N GLN A 51 12.68 2.42 -2.61
CA GLN A 51 12.96 2.44 -4.04
C GLN A 51 11.78 1.88 -4.84
N THR A 52 11.64 2.34 -6.08
CA THR A 52 10.63 1.84 -7.02
C THR A 52 11.22 0.87 -8.03
N GLU A 53 12.53 0.93 -8.25
CA GLU A 53 13.24 -0.01 -9.12
C GLU A 53 13.26 -1.40 -8.48
N ASN A 54 13.40 -2.42 -9.30
CA ASN A 54 13.45 -3.82 -8.86
C ASN A 54 12.23 -4.19 -7.99
N ASN A 55 11.05 -3.69 -8.37
CA ASN A 55 9.80 -3.93 -7.64
C ASN A 55 9.85 -3.48 -6.18
N GLY A 56 10.68 -2.49 -5.86
CA GLY A 56 10.86 -1.99 -4.49
C GLY A 56 11.72 -2.86 -3.60
N GLU A 57 12.29 -3.92 -4.14
CA GLU A 57 13.10 -4.87 -3.36
C GLU A 57 14.49 -4.32 -3.09
N LEU A 58 14.85 -4.21 -1.82
CA LEU A 58 16.17 -3.77 -1.38
C LEU A 58 17.16 -4.94 -1.29
N GLY A 59 16.67 -6.11 -0.93
CA GLY A 59 17.47 -7.33 -0.77
C GLY A 59 16.59 -8.47 -0.31
N ARG A 60 17.21 -9.57 0.11
CA ARG A 60 16.49 -10.75 0.59
C ARG A 60 17.15 -11.30 1.84
N ILE A 61 16.34 -11.72 2.81
CA ILE A 61 16.81 -12.26 4.08
C ILE A 61 16.22 -13.65 4.34
N SER A 62 16.78 -14.33 5.35
CA SER A 62 16.40 -15.71 5.66
C SER A 62 15.10 -15.83 6.46
N THR A 63 14.57 -14.70 6.94
CA THR A 63 13.32 -14.64 7.71
C THR A 63 12.34 -13.70 7.03
N TYR A 64 11.10 -13.70 7.51
CA TYR A 64 10.06 -12.80 7.01
C TYR A 64 9.21 -12.31 8.18
N ASP A 65 8.74 -11.06 8.08
CA ASP A 65 7.89 -10.46 9.10
C ASP A 65 6.41 -10.59 8.76
N PHE A 66 6.07 -10.73 7.47
CA PHE A 66 4.69 -10.76 7.00
C PHE A 66 4.47 -11.89 6.01
N GLU A 67 3.27 -12.47 6.04
CA GLU A 67 2.86 -13.48 5.09
C GLU A 67 1.41 -13.22 4.70
N GLY A 68 1.14 -13.17 3.41
CA GLY A 68 -0.20 -13.00 2.88
C GLY A 68 -0.29 -11.88 1.86
N GLU A 69 -1.51 -11.39 1.66
CA GLU A 69 -1.83 -10.36 0.69
C GLU A 69 -1.88 -9.00 1.37
N TYR A 70 -1.05 -8.07 0.90
CA TYR A 70 -0.90 -6.73 1.47
C TYR A 70 -0.71 -5.69 0.38
N LEU A 71 -0.92 -4.44 0.74
CA LEU A 71 -0.36 -3.32 0.00
C LEU A 71 0.75 -2.69 0.81
N THR A 72 1.77 -2.18 0.12
CA THR A 72 2.82 -1.38 0.76
C THR A 72 2.89 -0.03 0.05
N TRP A 73 3.33 1.00 0.76
CA TRP A 73 3.57 2.30 0.14
C TRP A 73 4.82 2.94 0.72
N THR A 74 5.48 3.75 -0.11
CA THR A 74 6.65 4.51 0.31
C THR A 74 6.21 5.73 1.10
N THR A 75 6.72 5.88 2.32
CA THR A 75 6.27 6.96 3.23
C THR A 75 7.03 8.26 3.04
N ASP A 76 8.31 8.21 2.67
CA ASP A 76 9.13 9.42 2.56
C ASP A 76 10.04 9.35 1.34
N GLY A 77 10.44 10.54 0.88
CA GLY A 77 11.41 10.69 -0.19
C GLY A 77 10.77 10.94 -1.53
N ALA A 78 11.56 10.92 -2.58
CA ALA A 78 11.13 11.25 -3.95
C ALA A 78 10.01 10.35 -4.45
N ASN A 79 9.92 9.12 -3.94
CA ASN A 79 8.92 8.14 -4.36
C ASN A 79 7.75 8.01 -3.38
N ALA A 80 7.60 8.95 -2.43
CA ALA A 80 6.51 8.92 -1.47
C ALA A 80 5.16 8.78 -2.19
N GLY A 81 4.29 7.94 -1.67
CA GLY A 81 2.98 7.68 -2.26
C GLY A 81 2.97 6.59 -3.33
N SER A 82 4.12 6.00 -3.66
CA SER A 82 4.16 4.84 -4.55
C SER A 82 3.60 3.62 -3.83
N VAL A 83 2.64 2.94 -4.46
CA VAL A 83 1.91 1.82 -3.85
C VAL A 83 2.24 0.54 -4.62
N PHE A 84 2.44 -0.54 -3.90
CA PHE A 84 2.72 -1.86 -4.48
C PHE A 84 1.76 -2.91 -3.92
N TYR A 85 1.43 -3.88 -4.75
CA TYR A 85 0.70 -5.07 -4.34
C TYR A 85 1.71 -6.15 -3.97
N ARG A 86 1.56 -6.74 -2.78
CA ARG A 86 2.44 -7.79 -2.30
C ARG A 86 1.63 -9.03 -1.94
N ASN A 87 2.15 -10.19 -2.28
CA ASN A 87 1.53 -11.45 -1.89
C ASN A 87 2.63 -12.47 -1.64
N GLY A 88 2.66 -13.05 -0.44
CA GLY A 88 3.67 -14.03 -0.05
C GLY A 88 4.34 -13.68 1.26
N LYS A 89 5.59 -14.13 1.40
CA LYS A 89 6.39 -13.91 2.61
C LYS A 89 7.43 -12.83 2.35
N PHE A 90 7.43 -11.80 3.19
CA PHE A 90 8.31 -10.65 2.98
C PHE A 90 8.48 -9.81 4.24
N SER A 91 9.36 -8.85 4.18
CA SER A 91 9.54 -7.83 5.21
C SER A 91 9.61 -6.45 4.55
N VAL A 92 9.41 -5.40 5.32
CA VAL A 92 9.53 -4.02 4.84
C VAL A 92 10.33 -3.20 5.83
N THR A 93 11.02 -2.18 5.31
CA THR A 93 11.77 -1.26 6.16
C THR A 93 10.84 -0.19 6.76
N ASN A 94 11.38 0.65 7.63
CA ASN A 94 10.62 1.70 8.31
C ASN A 94 10.19 2.84 7.38
N VAL A 95 10.69 2.92 6.16
CA VAL A 95 10.24 3.89 5.14
C VAL A 95 9.17 3.33 4.23
N CYS A 96 8.59 2.20 4.61
CA CYS A 96 7.43 1.59 3.98
C CYS A 96 6.30 1.41 4.97
N GLY A 97 5.09 1.72 4.53
CA GLY A 97 3.88 1.39 5.28
C GLY A 97 3.23 0.14 4.72
N LEU A 98 2.43 -0.52 5.55
CA LEU A 98 1.67 -1.71 5.17
C LEU A 98 0.18 -1.47 5.34
N ILE A 99 -0.58 -2.03 4.42
CA ILE A 99 -2.05 -2.03 4.49
C ILE A 99 -2.52 -3.46 4.36
N LYS A 100 -3.26 -3.94 5.35
CA LYS A 100 -3.91 -5.25 5.33
C LYS A 100 -5.41 -5.04 5.37
N VAL A 101 -6.11 -5.43 4.31
CA VAL A 101 -7.58 -5.34 4.28
C VAL A 101 -8.15 -6.22 5.39
N SER A 102 -8.99 -5.64 6.25
CA SER A 102 -9.44 -6.27 7.50
C SER A 102 -10.60 -7.22 7.32
N ASN A 103 -11.34 -7.10 6.23
CA ASN A 103 -12.55 -7.88 5.99
C ASN A 103 -12.82 -7.98 4.49
N ASP A 104 -13.95 -8.61 4.14
CA ASP A 104 -14.31 -8.88 2.75
C ASP A 104 -15.09 -7.74 2.09
N ILE A 105 -15.03 -6.54 2.64
CA ILE A 105 -15.74 -5.38 2.08
C ILE A 105 -15.19 -4.99 0.72
N ILE A 106 -13.86 -5.11 0.56
CA ILE A 106 -13.17 -4.68 -0.66
C ILE A 106 -12.06 -5.67 -0.99
N LEU A 107 -11.83 -5.88 -2.28
CA LEU A 107 -10.69 -6.71 -2.72
C LEU A 107 -9.40 -5.92 -2.59
N THR A 108 -8.34 -6.57 -2.12
CA THR A 108 -7.03 -5.93 -1.97
C THR A 108 -6.52 -5.39 -3.31
N ARG A 109 -6.72 -6.12 -4.41
CA ARG A 109 -6.32 -5.66 -5.74
C ARG A 109 -7.08 -4.41 -6.17
N PHE A 110 -8.36 -4.31 -5.84
CA PHE A 110 -9.14 -3.11 -6.16
C PHE A 110 -8.58 -1.91 -5.40
N LEU A 111 -8.31 -2.09 -4.10
CA LEU A 111 -7.71 -1.05 -3.28
C LEU A 111 -6.35 -0.62 -3.84
N TYR A 112 -5.55 -1.58 -4.32
CA TYR A 112 -4.28 -1.27 -4.97
C TYR A 112 -4.45 -0.29 -6.14
N PHE A 113 -5.38 -0.57 -7.05
CA PHE A 113 -5.59 0.31 -8.21
C PHE A 113 -6.08 1.69 -7.81
N VAL A 114 -6.99 1.78 -6.85
CA VAL A 114 -7.49 3.06 -6.35
C VAL A 114 -6.38 3.85 -5.68
N LEU A 115 -5.62 3.24 -4.79
CA LEU A 115 -4.56 3.91 -4.06
C LEU A 115 -3.37 4.26 -4.94
N SER A 116 -3.15 3.54 -6.03
CA SER A 116 -2.10 3.89 -6.99
C SER A 116 -2.28 5.29 -7.55
N VAL A 117 -3.52 5.78 -7.60
CA VAL A 117 -3.85 7.13 -8.04
C VAL A 117 -4.08 8.07 -6.85
N GLU A 118 -4.91 7.65 -5.90
CA GLU A 118 -5.34 8.51 -4.79
C GLU A 118 -4.22 8.85 -3.82
N ALA A 119 -3.35 7.89 -3.51
CA ALA A 119 -2.30 8.12 -2.51
C ALA A 119 -1.39 9.29 -2.89
N LYS A 120 -1.04 9.43 -4.15
CA LYS A 120 -0.15 10.47 -4.62
C LYS A 120 -0.73 11.88 -4.44
N LYS A 121 -2.05 12.00 -4.41
CA LYS A 121 -2.73 13.28 -4.20
C LYS A 121 -2.57 13.81 -2.77
N HIS A 122 -2.19 12.95 -1.85
CA HIS A 122 -2.06 13.27 -0.42
C HIS A 122 -0.62 13.40 0.04
N VAL A 123 0.34 13.27 -0.87
CA VAL A 123 1.76 13.45 -0.55
C VAL A 123 2.01 14.94 -0.28
N SER A 124 2.60 15.22 0.90
CA SER A 124 3.02 16.57 1.22
C SER A 124 4.45 16.80 0.70
N SER A 125 4.72 17.98 0.20
CA SER A 125 6.05 18.34 -0.31
C SER A 125 6.72 19.43 0.52
N GLY A 126 6.18 19.70 1.71
CA GLY A 126 6.71 20.72 2.61
C GLY A 126 8.15 20.40 3.02
N MET A 127 8.97 21.44 3.17
CA MET A 127 10.38 21.31 3.60
C MET A 127 11.25 20.50 2.63
N GLY A 128 10.83 20.36 1.37
CA GLY A 128 11.63 19.71 0.33
C GLY A 128 11.71 18.20 0.37
N ASN A 129 11.08 17.55 1.35
CA ASN A 129 11.07 16.09 1.45
C ASN A 129 9.63 15.59 1.38
N PRO A 130 9.20 15.02 0.23
CA PRO A 130 7.85 14.50 0.11
C PRO A 130 7.56 13.42 1.14
N LYS A 131 6.34 13.42 1.69
CA LYS A 131 5.93 12.44 2.70
C LYS A 131 4.47 12.05 2.55
N LEU A 132 4.18 10.79 2.83
CA LEU A 132 2.83 10.30 3.05
C LEU A 132 2.88 9.35 4.25
N MET A 133 2.66 9.91 5.41
CA MET A 133 2.77 9.17 6.66
C MET A 133 1.47 8.42 6.97
N SER A 134 1.54 7.52 7.94
CA SER A 134 0.44 6.62 8.27
C SER A 134 -0.84 7.35 8.69
N ASN A 135 -0.72 8.46 9.43
CA ASN A 135 -1.89 9.22 9.87
C ASN A 135 -2.64 9.88 8.71
N VAL A 136 -1.93 10.27 7.66
CA VAL A 136 -2.55 10.83 6.45
C VAL A 136 -3.15 9.71 5.61
N MET A 137 -2.40 8.62 5.40
CA MET A 137 -2.90 7.45 4.66
C MET A 137 -4.19 6.92 5.28
N ALA A 138 -4.28 6.88 6.60
CA ALA A 138 -5.46 6.39 7.31
C ALA A 138 -6.72 7.16 6.96
N LYS A 139 -6.59 8.44 6.62
CA LYS A 139 -7.72 9.35 6.32
C LYS A 139 -8.05 9.45 4.83
N VAL A 140 -7.29 8.80 3.96
CA VAL A 140 -7.57 8.81 2.52
C VAL A 140 -8.92 8.14 2.27
N LYS A 141 -9.81 8.81 1.56
CA LYS A 141 -11.13 8.29 1.23
C LYS A 141 -11.08 7.54 -0.09
N ILE A 142 -11.67 6.38 -0.09
CA ILE A 142 -11.73 5.53 -1.26
C ILE A 142 -13.17 5.08 -1.53
N PRO A 143 -13.54 4.84 -2.79
CA PRO A 143 -14.85 4.28 -3.10
C PRO A 143 -14.89 2.81 -2.71
N VAL A 144 -16.01 2.39 -2.15
CA VAL A 144 -16.22 0.99 -1.76
C VAL A 144 -17.49 0.50 -2.46
N PRO A 145 -17.36 0.08 -3.73
CA PRO A 145 -18.50 -0.48 -4.45
C PRO A 145 -18.87 -1.84 -3.88
N PRO A 146 -20.14 -2.26 -4.03
CA PRO A 146 -20.51 -3.60 -3.60
C PRO A 146 -19.80 -4.67 -4.43
N LEU A 147 -19.42 -5.77 -3.79
CA LEU A 147 -18.94 -6.93 -4.52
C LEU A 147 -20.09 -7.50 -5.34
N PRO A 148 -19.83 -7.98 -6.58
CA PRO A 148 -18.54 -8.35 -7.16
C PRO A 148 -17.86 -7.30 -8.05
N LEU A 149 -18.03 -6.03 -7.80
CA LEU A 149 -17.38 -4.99 -8.58
C LEU A 149 -15.86 -5.04 -8.53
#